data_e0c91c48730ba02798a7e5b1019000ee
#
_entry.id   e0c91c48730ba02798a7e5b1019000ee
#
_cell.length_a   1.000
_cell.length_b   1.000
_cell.length_c   1.000
_cell.angle_alpha   90.00
_cell.angle_beta   90.00
_cell.angle_gamma   90.00
#
_symmetry.space_group_name_H-M   'P 1'
#
loop_
_entity.id
_entity.type
_entity.pdbx_description
1 polymer ?
#
loop_
_entity_poly.entity_id
_entity_poly.type
_entity_poly.pdbx_seq_one_letter_code
_entity_poly.pdbx_strand_id
1 'polypeptide(L)'
;MLYVAIDQHAKQITVCVRNEGGDTVLRRQVSTRPEKIEAFFQQLTEMDTEFMAILEVCGFNDWLIEVLRKRNCSEIVLIHPERPSKKKTDRRDAQKLADLLWLNRERLAAGQTVHGLKRVYMVTPREREDRQLTSSRRNLGQRRTRTLNKIHRIINRHNLKGQSYYVLSYA
;
A
#
# COMPACT_ATOMS: atom_id res chain seq x y z
N MET A 1 18.28 -12.20 13.18
CA MET A 1 17.10 -11.43 12.69
C MET A 1 17.36 -10.86 11.31
N LEU A 2 16.38 -10.90 10.40
CA LEU A 2 16.49 -10.31 9.06
C LEU A 2 15.72 -9.00 8.97
N TYR A 3 16.19 -8.10 8.10
CA TYR A 3 15.56 -6.81 7.80
C TYR A 3 15.14 -6.80 6.34
N VAL A 4 13.82 -6.84 6.11
CA VAL A 4 13.21 -7.10 4.79
C VAL A 4 12.57 -5.84 4.26
N ALA A 5 13.10 -5.28 3.21
CA ALA A 5 12.49 -4.16 2.49
C ALA A 5 11.75 -4.66 1.27
N ILE A 6 10.52 -4.19 1.10
CA ILE A 6 9.63 -4.63 0.02
C ILE A 6 9.10 -3.41 -0.73
N ASP A 7 9.45 -3.31 -2.01
CA ASP A 7 8.81 -2.40 -2.95
C ASP A 7 7.74 -3.17 -3.72
N GLN A 8 6.47 -2.82 -3.46
CA GLN A 8 5.31 -3.57 -3.95
C GLN A 8 4.72 -2.95 -5.21
N HIS A 9 4.66 -3.75 -6.27
CA HIS A 9 3.96 -3.47 -7.51
C HIS A 9 2.82 -4.46 -7.76
N ALA A 10 1.94 -4.15 -8.73
CA ALA A 10 0.75 -4.97 -9.01
C ALA A 10 1.06 -6.42 -9.43
N LYS A 11 2.17 -6.64 -10.17
CA LYS A 11 2.54 -7.95 -10.73
C LYS A 11 3.74 -8.60 -10.06
N GLN A 12 4.50 -7.85 -9.29
CA GLN A 12 5.73 -8.31 -8.63
C GLN A 12 6.02 -7.49 -7.38
N ILE A 13 6.81 -8.05 -6.50
CA ILE A 13 7.47 -7.34 -5.41
C ILE A 13 8.98 -7.37 -5.65
N THR A 14 9.67 -6.28 -5.33
CA THR A 14 11.13 -6.24 -5.30
C THR A 14 11.57 -6.25 -3.84
N VAL A 15 12.37 -7.24 -3.47
CA VAL A 15 12.77 -7.46 -2.09
C VAL A 15 14.27 -7.28 -1.94
N CYS A 16 14.67 -6.59 -0.88
CA CYS A 16 16.05 -6.49 -0.43
C CYS A 16 16.10 -6.88 1.05
N VAL A 17 16.92 -7.88 1.38
CA VAL A 17 17.06 -8.41 2.74
C VAL A 17 18.45 -8.14 3.26
N ARG A 18 18.54 -7.63 4.49
CA ARG A 18 19.80 -7.47 5.23
C ARG A 18 19.83 -8.36 6.46
N ASN A 19 21.04 -8.77 6.84
CA ASN A 19 21.31 -9.43 8.11
C ASN A 19 21.53 -8.39 9.23
N GLU A 20 21.82 -8.86 10.43
CA GLU A 20 22.12 -8.01 11.60
C GLU A 20 23.36 -7.14 11.39
N GLY A 21 24.35 -7.63 10.65
CA GLY A 21 25.56 -6.88 10.29
C GLY A 21 25.32 -5.76 9.26
N GLY A 22 24.15 -5.71 8.65
CA GLY A 22 23.80 -4.73 7.61
C GLY A 22 24.17 -5.17 6.19
N ASP A 23 24.70 -6.39 6.02
CA ASP A 23 25.03 -6.93 4.71
C ASP A 23 23.77 -7.33 3.95
N THR A 24 23.73 -7.07 2.66
CA THR A 24 22.64 -7.54 1.80
C THR A 24 22.80 -9.03 1.53
N VAL A 25 21.98 -9.86 2.14
CA VAL A 25 21.99 -11.33 2.01
C VAL A 25 21.10 -11.83 0.88
N LEU A 26 20.08 -11.07 0.49
CA LEU A 26 19.19 -11.43 -0.61
C LEU A 26 18.69 -10.17 -1.32
N ARG A 27 18.65 -10.25 -2.65
CA ARG A 27 17.95 -9.26 -3.49
C ARG A 27 17.25 -9.99 -4.62
N ARG A 28 15.91 -9.86 -4.67
CA ARG A 28 15.12 -10.64 -5.62
C ARG A 28 13.85 -9.91 -6.04
N GLN A 29 13.41 -10.13 -7.27
CA GLN A 29 12.06 -9.84 -7.73
C GLN A 29 11.23 -11.12 -7.66
N VAL A 30 10.02 -11.02 -7.10
CA VAL A 30 9.11 -12.14 -6.90
C VAL A 30 7.75 -11.76 -7.50
N SER A 31 7.18 -12.66 -8.30
CA SER A 31 5.82 -12.47 -8.83
C SER A 31 4.81 -12.45 -7.70
N THR A 32 3.76 -11.61 -7.82
CA THR A 32 2.67 -11.54 -6.84
C THR A 32 1.71 -12.72 -6.90
N ARG A 33 1.97 -13.73 -7.74
CA ARG A 33 1.18 -14.99 -7.74
C ARG A 33 1.29 -15.66 -6.36
N PRO A 34 0.16 -16.11 -5.77
CA PRO A 34 0.14 -16.64 -4.40
C PRO A 34 1.20 -17.72 -4.14
N GLU A 35 1.33 -18.68 -5.04
CA GLU A 35 2.30 -19.78 -4.92
C GLU A 35 3.77 -19.31 -4.93
N LYS A 36 4.06 -18.21 -5.63
CA LYS A 36 5.43 -17.64 -5.68
C LYS A 36 5.74 -16.84 -4.43
N ILE A 37 4.76 -16.12 -3.92
CA ILE A 37 4.86 -15.39 -2.64
C ILE A 37 5.05 -16.38 -1.49
N GLU A 38 4.25 -17.44 -1.46
CA GLU A 38 4.32 -18.49 -0.43
C GLU A 38 5.70 -19.15 -0.41
N ALA A 39 6.19 -19.61 -1.57
CA ALA A 39 7.50 -20.22 -1.71
C ALA A 39 8.64 -19.26 -1.31
N PHE A 40 8.52 -17.97 -1.65
CA PHE A 40 9.50 -16.96 -1.29
C PHE A 40 9.60 -16.77 0.23
N PHE A 41 8.45 -16.57 0.91
CA PHE A 41 8.46 -16.36 2.35
C PHE A 41 8.80 -17.63 3.13
N GLN A 42 8.52 -18.81 2.59
CA GLN A 42 9.01 -20.06 3.16
C GLN A 42 10.54 -20.10 3.14
N GLN A 43 11.17 -19.82 2.00
CA GLN A 43 12.63 -19.73 1.91
C GLN A 43 13.22 -18.68 2.86
N LEU A 44 12.54 -17.54 3.02
CA LEU A 44 12.99 -16.50 3.94
C LEU A 44 12.99 -16.98 5.39
N THR A 45 11.95 -17.68 5.82
CA THR A 45 11.84 -18.25 7.18
C THR A 45 12.81 -19.40 7.43
N GLU A 46 13.28 -20.09 6.39
CA GLU A 46 14.38 -21.07 6.48
C GLU A 46 15.74 -20.41 6.72
N MET A 47 15.93 -19.16 6.27
CA MET A 47 17.17 -18.40 6.54
C MET A 47 17.23 -17.87 7.96
N ASP A 48 16.09 -17.38 8.48
CA ASP A 48 15.93 -16.91 9.87
C ASP A 48 14.44 -16.92 10.22
N THR A 49 14.12 -17.36 11.43
CA THR A 49 12.73 -17.50 11.91
C THR A 49 12.07 -16.17 12.24
N GLU A 50 12.85 -15.10 12.43
CA GLU A 50 12.35 -13.79 12.82
C GLU A 50 12.86 -12.70 11.87
N PHE A 51 11.97 -11.84 11.44
CA PHE A 51 12.32 -10.71 10.59
C PHE A 51 11.44 -9.50 10.83
N MET A 52 11.99 -8.33 10.52
CA MET A 52 11.30 -7.04 10.49
C MET A 52 11.10 -6.59 9.06
N ALA A 53 9.93 -6.05 8.71
CA ALA A 53 9.64 -5.64 7.34
C ALA A 53 9.34 -4.14 7.21
N ILE A 54 9.79 -3.52 6.11
CA ILE A 54 9.40 -2.17 5.70
C ILE A 54 8.82 -2.19 4.29
N LEU A 55 7.74 -1.44 4.09
CA LEU A 55 7.11 -1.27 2.79
C LEU A 55 6.48 0.12 2.64
N GLU A 56 6.39 0.61 1.41
CA GLU A 56 5.66 1.85 1.11
C GLU A 56 4.16 1.58 1.01
N VAL A 57 3.34 2.55 1.47
CA VAL A 57 1.89 2.46 1.33
C VAL A 57 1.49 2.55 -0.15
N CYS A 58 0.74 1.57 -0.60
CA CYS A 58 0.04 1.58 -1.87
C CYS A 58 -1.42 1.10 -1.67
N GLY A 59 -2.27 1.29 -2.66
CA GLY A 59 -3.71 0.99 -2.52
C GLY A 59 -4.06 -0.50 -2.36
N PHE A 60 -3.08 -1.40 -2.32
CA PHE A 60 -3.26 -2.86 -2.29
C PHE A 60 -2.24 -3.60 -1.41
N ASN A 61 -1.75 -2.98 -0.32
CA ASN A 61 -0.83 -3.62 0.63
C ASN A 61 -1.47 -4.73 1.48
N ASP A 62 -2.79 -4.75 1.59
CA ASP A 62 -3.52 -5.54 2.57
C ASP A 62 -3.15 -7.02 2.58
N TRP A 63 -3.15 -7.65 1.40
CA TRP A 63 -2.79 -9.05 1.27
C TRP A 63 -1.36 -9.35 1.70
N LEU A 64 -0.42 -8.44 1.41
CA LEU A 64 0.99 -8.61 1.75
C LEU A 64 1.21 -8.45 3.27
N ILE A 65 0.54 -7.48 3.90
CA ILE A 65 0.55 -7.31 5.36
C ILE A 65 0.01 -8.56 6.06
N GLU A 66 -1.03 -9.19 5.53
CA GLU A 66 -1.56 -10.44 6.08
C GLU A 66 -0.57 -11.61 5.93
N VAL A 67 0.11 -11.71 4.80
CA VAL A 67 1.18 -12.71 4.60
C VAL A 67 2.31 -12.50 5.60
N LEU A 68 2.80 -11.26 5.77
CA LEU A 68 3.84 -10.92 6.72
C LEU A 68 3.46 -11.30 8.16
N ARG A 69 2.24 -10.97 8.58
CA ARG A 69 1.72 -11.31 9.92
C ARG A 69 1.68 -12.83 10.18
N LYS A 70 1.31 -13.61 9.15
CA LYS A 70 1.27 -15.09 9.23
C LYS A 70 2.65 -15.74 9.30
N ARG A 71 3.71 -14.99 8.97
CA ARG A 71 5.10 -15.50 8.85
C ARG A 71 6.04 -14.99 9.93
N ASN A 72 5.53 -14.71 11.13
CA ASN A 72 6.33 -14.25 12.29
C ASN A 72 7.14 -12.98 12.01
N CYS A 73 6.61 -12.07 11.19
CA CYS A 73 7.18 -10.74 11.07
C CYS A 73 6.99 -10.01 12.41
N SER A 74 8.09 -9.73 13.11
CA SER A 74 8.07 -9.11 14.44
C SER A 74 7.54 -7.68 14.41
N GLU A 75 7.85 -6.95 13.34
CA GLU A 75 7.37 -5.58 13.16
C GLU A 75 7.17 -5.27 11.67
N ILE A 76 6.05 -4.67 11.33
CA ILE A 76 5.77 -4.19 9.97
C ILE A 76 5.77 -2.66 9.98
N VAL A 77 6.71 -2.07 9.29
CA VAL A 77 6.85 -0.62 9.14
C VAL A 77 6.25 -0.18 7.82
N LEU A 78 5.06 0.40 7.86
CA LEU A 78 4.41 0.97 6.68
C LEU A 78 4.73 2.47 6.62
N ILE A 79 5.24 2.95 5.49
CA ILE A 79 5.65 4.35 5.32
C ILE A 79 4.97 5.00 4.12
N HIS A 80 4.83 6.33 4.16
CA HIS A 80 4.45 7.08 2.97
C HIS A 80 5.58 7.08 1.94
N PRO A 81 5.27 6.89 0.64
CA PRO A 81 6.26 6.98 -0.41
C PRO A 81 6.87 8.39 -0.45
N GLU A 82 8.17 8.46 -0.64
CA GLU A 82 8.84 9.72 -0.94
C GLU A 82 8.34 10.30 -2.26
N ARG A 83 8.41 11.64 -2.41
CA ARG A 83 8.07 12.28 -3.68
C ARG A 83 8.96 11.69 -4.79
N PRO A 84 8.37 11.32 -5.95
CA PRO A 84 9.11 10.67 -7.01
C PRO A 84 10.29 11.55 -7.48
N SER A 85 11.50 11.02 -7.40
CA SER A 85 12.67 11.62 -8.03
C SER A 85 12.71 11.25 -9.52
N LYS A 86 13.31 12.12 -10.36
CA LYS A 86 13.35 11.95 -11.82
C LYS A 86 14.04 10.69 -12.35
N LYS A 87 14.69 9.87 -11.48
CA LYS A 87 15.39 8.62 -11.82
C LYS A 87 14.99 7.50 -10.87
N LYS A 88 13.74 7.04 -10.96
CA LYS A 88 13.27 5.89 -10.19
C LYS A 88 13.63 4.57 -10.89
N THR A 89 14.18 3.61 -10.13
CA THR A 89 14.28 2.20 -10.52
C THR A 89 13.93 1.34 -9.32
N ASP A 90 13.04 0.37 -9.48
CA ASP A 90 12.52 -0.53 -8.41
C ASP A 90 13.62 -1.14 -7.53
N ARG A 91 14.78 -1.49 -8.14
CA ARG A 91 15.92 -2.04 -7.39
C ARG A 91 16.56 -1.04 -6.43
N ARG A 92 16.62 0.24 -6.81
CA ARG A 92 17.18 1.31 -5.96
C ARG A 92 16.20 1.68 -4.85
N ASP A 93 14.90 1.59 -5.11
CA ASP A 93 13.88 1.91 -4.14
C ASP A 93 13.84 0.85 -3.03
N ALA A 94 13.86 -0.45 -3.34
CA ALA A 94 13.98 -1.52 -2.35
C ALA A 94 15.30 -1.45 -1.54
N GLN A 95 16.42 -1.05 -2.19
CA GLN A 95 17.69 -0.87 -1.49
C GLN A 95 17.63 0.28 -0.47
N LYS A 96 17.11 1.44 -0.86
CA LYS A 96 16.94 2.59 0.03
C LYS A 96 16.05 2.26 1.22
N LEU A 97 14.94 1.53 0.97
CA LEU A 97 14.08 1.06 2.05
C LEU A 97 14.82 0.13 3.01
N ALA A 98 15.69 -0.77 2.48
CA ALA A 98 16.50 -1.66 3.31
C ALA A 98 17.53 -0.90 4.15
N ASP A 99 18.17 0.13 3.57
CA ASP A 99 19.09 1.00 4.29
C ASP A 99 18.38 1.75 5.41
N LEU A 100 17.21 2.31 5.10
CA LEU A 100 16.39 3.06 6.04
C LEU A 100 15.90 2.18 7.20
N LEU A 101 15.44 0.95 6.91
CA LEU A 101 15.01 0.01 7.93
C LEU A 101 16.18 -0.38 8.85
N TRP A 102 17.31 -0.81 8.28
CA TRP A 102 18.45 -1.29 9.03
C TRP A 102 19.09 -0.21 9.88
N LEU A 103 19.29 0.99 9.34
CA LEU A 103 19.86 2.14 10.08
C LEU A 103 19.00 2.58 11.26
N ASN A 104 17.69 2.40 11.18
CA ASN A 104 16.74 2.86 12.21
C ASN A 104 16.05 1.69 12.94
N ARG A 105 16.52 0.47 12.80
CA ARG A 105 15.87 -0.76 13.30
C ARG A 105 15.47 -0.71 14.77
N GLU A 106 16.36 -0.22 15.64
CA GLU A 106 16.11 -0.15 17.07
C GLU A 106 15.00 0.86 17.41
N ARG A 107 15.03 2.04 16.80
CA ARG A 107 13.99 3.07 16.98
C ARG A 107 12.65 2.61 16.42
N LEU A 108 12.66 1.96 15.26
CA LEU A 108 11.45 1.46 14.62
C LEU A 108 10.85 0.30 15.41
N ALA A 109 11.65 -0.62 15.94
CA ALA A 109 11.22 -1.69 16.82
C ALA A 109 10.62 -1.15 18.14
N ALA A 110 11.20 -0.07 18.69
CA ALA A 110 10.68 0.61 19.88
C ALA A 110 9.45 1.51 19.58
N GLY A 111 8.92 1.52 18.35
CA GLY A 111 7.79 2.36 17.95
C GLY A 111 8.08 3.86 17.91
N GLN A 112 9.36 4.25 17.98
CA GLN A 112 9.79 5.65 18.01
C GLN A 112 9.71 6.30 16.62
N THR A 113 9.56 7.62 16.60
CA THR A 113 9.59 8.40 15.37
C THR A 113 11.01 8.54 14.85
N VAL A 114 11.17 8.39 13.53
CA VAL A 114 12.42 8.60 12.81
C VAL A 114 12.29 9.85 11.96
N HIS A 115 13.26 10.77 12.05
CA HIS A 115 13.24 11.99 11.26
C HIS A 115 13.27 11.67 9.76
N GLY A 116 12.39 12.33 8.99
CA GLY A 116 12.27 12.10 7.55
C GLY A 116 11.42 10.88 7.16
N LEU A 117 11.03 10.02 8.11
CA LEU A 117 10.21 8.84 7.87
C LEU A 117 8.78 9.08 8.37
N LYS A 118 7.82 9.10 7.46
CA LYS A 118 6.40 9.21 7.80
C LYS A 118 5.78 7.82 7.90
N ARG A 119 5.79 7.26 9.12
CA ARG A 119 5.11 6.00 9.40
C ARG A 119 3.60 6.16 9.22
N VAL A 120 2.98 5.17 8.59
CA VAL A 120 1.54 5.12 8.38
C VAL A 120 0.92 4.17 9.39
N TYR A 121 -0.18 4.59 10.00
CA TYR A 121 -0.97 3.73 10.87
C TYR A 121 -1.61 2.60 10.06
N MET A 122 -1.37 1.36 10.48
CA MET A 122 -2.01 0.19 9.89
C MET A 122 -3.42 0.05 10.45
N VAL A 123 -4.39 0.30 9.60
CA VAL A 123 -5.81 0.19 9.98
C VAL A 123 -6.19 -1.25 10.32
N THR A 124 -7.08 -1.40 11.28
CA THR A 124 -7.71 -2.67 11.60
C THR A 124 -8.62 -3.14 10.46
N PRO A 125 -8.97 -4.44 10.37
CA PRO A 125 -9.92 -4.94 9.38
C PRO A 125 -11.25 -4.18 9.41
N ARG A 126 -11.79 -3.90 10.59
CA ARG A 126 -13.04 -3.14 10.77
C ARG A 126 -12.93 -1.70 10.25
N GLU A 127 -11.88 -0.98 10.62
CA GLU A 127 -11.65 0.37 10.12
C GLU A 127 -11.49 0.41 8.59
N ARG A 128 -10.94 -0.66 8.02
CA ARG A 128 -10.81 -0.82 6.56
C ARG A 128 -12.16 -0.96 5.89
N GLU A 129 -13.04 -1.81 6.42
CA GLU A 129 -14.41 -1.97 5.94
C GLU A 129 -15.18 -0.65 6.01
N ASP A 130 -15.10 0.06 7.13
CA ASP A 130 -15.73 1.36 7.30
C ASP A 130 -15.22 2.40 6.29
N ARG A 131 -13.91 2.43 6.04
CA ARG A 131 -13.30 3.30 5.02
C ARG A 131 -13.76 2.93 3.62
N GLN A 132 -13.87 1.64 3.32
CA GLN A 132 -14.33 1.15 2.03
C GLN A 132 -15.80 1.52 1.79
N LEU A 133 -16.67 1.35 2.77
CA LEU A 133 -18.07 1.76 2.72
C LEU A 133 -18.20 3.27 2.51
N THR A 134 -17.46 4.08 3.27
CA THR A 134 -17.44 5.53 3.15
C THR A 134 -16.95 5.99 1.77
N SER A 135 -15.89 5.36 1.26
CA SER A 135 -15.38 5.65 -0.08
C SER A 135 -16.37 5.28 -1.18
N SER A 136 -17.00 4.11 -1.05
CA SER A 136 -18.05 3.65 -1.99
C SER A 136 -19.24 4.62 -2.02
N ARG A 137 -19.73 5.04 -0.84
CA ARG A 137 -20.81 6.04 -0.72
C ARG A 137 -20.42 7.35 -1.41
N ARG A 138 -19.20 7.86 -1.17
CA ARG A 138 -18.70 9.08 -1.81
C ARG A 138 -18.66 8.94 -3.34
N ASN A 139 -18.16 7.81 -3.84
CA ASN A 139 -18.08 7.52 -5.27
C ASN A 139 -19.45 7.45 -5.92
N LEU A 140 -20.44 6.83 -5.27
CA LEU A 140 -21.82 6.80 -5.74
C LEU A 140 -22.42 8.20 -5.79
N GLY A 141 -22.22 9.02 -4.75
CA GLY A 141 -22.64 10.42 -4.73
C GLY A 141 -22.03 11.24 -5.87
N GLN A 142 -20.74 11.07 -6.14
CA GLN A 142 -20.08 11.74 -7.26
C GLN A 142 -20.61 11.28 -8.62
N ARG A 143 -20.87 9.98 -8.79
CA ARG A 143 -21.47 9.41 -10.02
C ARG A 143 -22.87 9.97 -10.24
N ARG A 144 -23.71 10.01 -9.18
CA ARG A 144 -25.04 10.63 -9.23
C ARG A 144 -24.94 12.07 -9.71
N THR A 145 -24.10 12.90 -9.07
CA THR A 145 -23.95 14.32 -9.46
C THR A 145 -23.47 14.46 -10.92
N ARG A 146 -22.51 13.66 -11.37
CA ARG A 146 -22.06 13.67 -12.76
C ARG A 146 -23.17 13.33 -13.74
N THR A 147 -24.01 12.34 -13.41
CA THR A 147 -25.15 11.94 -14.23
C THR A 147 -26.19 13.04 -14.30
N LEU A 148 -26.55 13.63 -13.15
CA LEU A 148 -27.47 14.77 -13.10
C LEU A 148 -26.97 15.96 -13.93
N ASN A 149 -25.69 16.29 -13.83
CA ASN A 149 -25.09 17.36 -14.63
C ASN A 149 -25.13 17.07 -16.15
N LYS A 150 -24.97 15.79 -16.54
CA LYS A 150 -25.14 15.40 -17.96
C LYS A 150 -26.59 15.59 -18.43
N ILE A 151 -27.56 15.18 -17.62
CA ILE A 151 -28.98 15.36 -17.91
C ILE A 151 -29.32 16.84 -18.04
N HIS A 152 -28.89 17.66 -17.08
CA HIS A 152 -29.10 19.11 -17.13
C HIS A 152 -28.48 19.75 -18.38
N ARG A 153 -27.29 19.29 -18.80
CA ARG A 153 -26.65 19.77 -20.03
C ARG A 153 -27.51 19.46 -21.26
N ILE A 154 -28.10 18.26 -21.35
CA ILE A 154 -28.99 17.87 -22.46
C ILE A 154 -30.24 18.72 -22.45
N ILE A 155 -30.91 18.86 -21.29
CA ILE A 155 -32.11 19.68 -21.12
C ILE A 155 -31.84 21.14 -21.56
N ASN A 156 -30.74 21.72 -21.09
CA ASN A 156 -30.36 23.09 -21.44
C ASN A 156 -30.03 23.24 -22.95
N ARG A 157 -29.37 22.23 -23.55
CA ARG A 157 -29.04 22.22 -24.98
C ARG A 157 -30.28 22.25 -25.86
N HIS A 158 -31.36 21.60 -25.40
CA HIS A 158 -32.63 21.52 -26.15
C HIS A 158 -33.68 22.54 -25.67
N ASN A 159 -33.30 23.48 -24.78
CA ASN A 159 -34.17 24.51 -24.21
C ASN A 159 -35.45 23.95 -23.51
N LEU A 160 -35.30 22.76 -22.84
CA LEU A 160 -36.41 22.07 -22.18
C LEU A 160 -36.54 22.53 -20.70
N LYS A 161 -36.37 23.81 -20.40
CA LYS A 161 -36.30 24.37 -19.02
C LYS A 161 -37.54 24.23 -18.16
N GLY A 162 -38.69 23.85 -18.71
CA GLY A 162 -39.92 23.69 -17.91
C GLY A 162 -40.18 22.28 -17.35
N GLN A 163 -39.46 21.25 -17.86
CA GLN A 163 -39.71 19.86 -17.49
C GLN A 163 -38.69 19.29 -16.49
N SER A 164 -37.62 20.03 -16.20
CA SER A 164 -36.45 19.59 -15.46
C SER A 164 -36.72 19.23 -13.98
N TYR A 165 -37.65 19.90 -13.31
CA TYR A 165 -37.84 19.72 -11.87
C TYR A 165 -38.63 18.45 -11.49
N TYR A 166 -39.47 17.95 -12.37
CA TYR A 166 -40.33 16.78 -12.06
C TYR A 166 -39.62 15.43 -12.27
N VAL A 167 -38.64 15.35 -13.16
CA VAL A 167 -37.92 14.10 -13.46
C VAL A 167 -36.86 13.78 -12.39
N LEU A 168 -36.39 14.76 -11.65
CA LEU A 168 -35.24 14.61 -10.74
C LEU A 168 -35.64 14.56 -9.25
N SER A 169 -36.88 14.78 -8.91
CA SER A 169 -37.38 14.71 -7.52
C SER A 169 -37.73 13.29 -7.07
N TYR A 170 -37.84 12.32 -7.98
CA TYR A 170 -38.22 10.93 -7.71
C TYR A 170 -37.07 9.93 -7.96
N ALA A 171 -35.85 10.39 -8.21
CA ALA A 171 -34.65 9.57 -8.32
C ALA A 171 -33.72 9.83 -7.12
#